data_330d5bacd6eff0f92320457d66b11eea
#
_entry.id   330d5bacd6eff0f92320457d66b11eea
#
_cell.length_a   1.000
_cell.length_b   1.000
_cell.length_c   1.000
_cell.angle_alpha   90.00
_cell.angle_beta   90.00
_cell.angle_gamma   90.00
#
_symmetry.space_group_name_H-M   'P 1'
#
loop_
_entity.id
_entity.type
_entity.pdbx_description
1 polymer ?
#
loop_
_entity_poly.entity_id
_entity_poly.type
_entity_poly.pdbx_seq_one_letter_code
_entity_poly.pdbx_strand_id
1 'polypeptide(L)'
;MVARVISLLSRILRQGEGATLSGKVLLALRPRAISELTRGRRVVLVSGTNGKTSTSSMLAAMLGEKFIVGGNRTGANLNTGIAASLVSAKKCTLLIFEVDELYLPSMMEATLPELVLLLNLSRDQLHRTQEVRIVARRWHEALAKFPNTPVVIDASDPFLASVGRDHGPITRMGFGKRSHLDAASCPTCGAMLDWSGAQFACRNCGLGDIPVDVELGEMSAVERNHALAGYVAQYFGVQDLTKFSPRDRVSTLLLGGIEIALRLVKNPSSWQEGLSSLTDEPVILVVNARGVDGLDTSWLWDVDFTPLKGRYVVITGDRKLDAAYRVHVDGVGYSLVDSLSGAATQIHRDGFTRAQALTSYTAFIDATTRVKGKR
;
A
#
# COMPACT_ATOMS: atom_id res chain seq x y z
N MET A 1 5.02 -3.62 32.15
CA MET A 1 3.76 -3.95 32.83
C MET A 1 2.65 -2.96 32.47
N VAL A 2 2.80 -1.67 32.69
CA VAL A 2 1.80 -0.61 32.42
C VAL A 2 1.27 -0.62 30.99
N ALA A 3 2.13 -0.65 29.96
CA ALA A 3 1.73 -0.67 28.55
C ALA A 3 0.86 -1.92 28.17
N ARG A 4 1.05 -3.05 28.85
CA ARG A 4 0.21 -4.26 28.66
C ARG A 4 -1.18 -4.10 29.27
N VAL A 5 -1.26 -3.47 30.44
CA VAL A 5 -2.54 -3.18 31.11
C VAL A 5 -3.34 -2.20 30.27
N ILE A 6 -2.72 -1.16 29.73
CA ILE A 6 -3.36 -0.18 28.85
C ILE A 6 -3.83 -0.84 27.54
N SER A 7 -3.01 -1.73 26.95
CA SER A 7 -3.40 -2.47 25.74
C SER A 7 -4.60 -3.40 26.02
N LEU A 8 -4.68 -4.01 27.19
CA LEU A 8 -5.79 -4.87 27.60
C LEU A 8 -7.06 -4.04 27.82
N LEU A 9 -6.96 -2.93 28.54
CA LEU A 9 -8.07 -2.01 28.81
C LEU A 9 -8.63 -1.38 27.52
N SER A 10 -7.77 -0.99 26.58
CA SER A 10 -8.23 -0.40 25.32
C SER A 10 -8.92 -1.41 24.39
N ARG A 11 -8.53 -2.70 24.44
CA ARG A 11 -9.26 -3.77 23.74
C ARG A 11 -10.64 -4.02 24.33
N ILE A 12 -10.76 -3.96 25.67
CA ILE A 12 -12.05 -4.13 26.37
C ILE A 12 -13.01 -2.97 26.06
N LEU A 13 -12.48 -1.75 25.96
CA LEU A 13 -13.28 -0.54 25.68
C LEU A 13 -13.67 -0.35 24.21
N ARG A 14 -13.33 -1.28 23.30
CA ARG A 14 -13.63 -1.25 21.85
C ARG A 14 -13.32 0.09 21.15
N GLN A 15 -12.42 0.88 21.66
CA GLN A 15 -12.01 2.13 21.02
C GLN A 15 -10.94 1.81 19.96
N GLY A 16 -11.20 2.16 18.70
CA GLY A 16 -10.33 1.87 17.54
C GLY A 16 -8.89 2.41 17.63
N GLU A 17 -8.60 3.32 18.56
CA GLU A 17 -7.26 3.85 18.85
C GLU A 17 -6.38 2.95 19.75
N GLY A 18 -6.91 1.84 20.23
CA GLY A 18 -6.22 0.97 21.20
C GLY A 18 -4.91 0.36 20.70
N ALA A 19 -4.79 0.18 19.39
CA ALA A 19 -3.57 -0.37 18.78
C ALA A 19 -2.36 0.58 18.87
N THR A 20 -2.57 1.89 18.97
CA THR A 20 -1.50 2.90 19.01
C THR A 20 -1.27 3.50 20.40
N LEU A 21 -2.28 3.47 21.28
CA LEU A 21 -2.20 4.07 22.61
C LEU A 21 -1.09 3.44 23.48
N SER A 22 -0.96 2.12 23.47
CA SER A 22 0.10 1.43 24.19
C SER A 22 1.50 1.80 23.70
N GLY A 23 1.63 2.05 22.39
CA GLY A 23 2.86 2.52 21.78
C GLY A 23 3.17 3.98 22.12
N LYS A 24 2.16 4.87 22.13
CA LYS A 24 2.31 6.26 22.57
C LYS A 24 2.85 6.31 24.01
N VAL A 25 2.25 5.55 24.92
CA VAL A 25 2.70 5.47 26.32
C VAL A 25 4.10 4.87 26.42
N LEU A 26 4.40 3.82 25.68
CA LEU A 26 5.72 3.20 25.67
C LEU A 26 6.79 4.19 25.24
N LEU A 27 6.58 4.92 24.12
CA LEU A 27 7.54 5.89 23.60
C LEU A 27 7.67 7.13 24.49
N ALA A 28 6.59 7.57 25.16
CA ALA A 28 6.65 8.66 26.13
C ALA A 28 7.51 8.31 27.36
N LEU A 29 7.40 7.06 27.85
CA LEU A 29 8.19 6.56 28.98
C LEU A 29 9.62 6.13 28.60
N ARG A 30 9.79 5.65 27.37
CA ARG A 30 11.05 5.13 26.82
C ARG A 30 11.19 5.57 25.35
N PRO A 31 11.73 6.76 25.07
CA PRO A 31 11.87 7.26 23.69
C PRO A 31 12.68 6.34 22.77
N ARG A 32 13.62 5.57 23.31
CA ARG A 32 14.45 4.59 22.58
C ARG A 32 13.90 3.15 22.60
N ALA A 33 12.63 2.94 22.99
CA ALA A 33 12.04 1.61 23.14
C ALA A 33 12.12 0.77 21.85
N ILE A 34 11.95 1.36 20.67
CA ILE A 34 12.05 0.61 19.40
C ILE A 34 13.46 0.04 19.27
N SER A 35 14.50 0.85 19.36
CA SER A 35 15.90 0.43 19.25
C SER A 35 16.28 -0.60 20.34
N GLU A 36 15.83 -0.38 21.57
CA GLU A 36 16.10 -1.31 22.68
C GLU A 36 15.44 -2.69 22.46
N LEU A 37 14.19 -2.69 22.00
CA LEU A 37 13.40 -3.91 21.85
C LEU A 37 13.70 -4.67 20.54
N THR A 38 14.31 -4.04 19.55
CA THR A 38 14.75 -4.71 18.31
C THR A 38 16.19 -5.19 18.35
N ARG A 39 16.97 -4.72 19.33
CA ARG A 39 18.38 -5.08 19.45
C ARG A 39 18.61 -6.59 19.48
N GLY A 40 19.50 -7.07 18.59
CA GLY A 40 19.85 -8.47 18.46
C GLY A 40 18.76 -9.34 17.81
N ARG A 41 17.73 -8.72 17.22
CA ARG A 41 16.69 -9.41 16.45
C ARG A 41 16.87 -9.15 14.96
N ARG A 42 16.45 -10.10 14.17
CA ARG A 42 16.34 -9.92 12.72
C ARG A 42 15.15 -9.03 12.41
N VAL A 43 15.35 -7.99 11.63
CA VAL A 43 14.32 -7.01 11.27
C VAL A 43 14.25 -6.85 9.76
N VAL A 44 13.05 -6.93 9.21
CA VAL A 44 12.73 -6.57 7.82
C VAL A 44 11.81 -5.35 7.85
N LEU A 45 12.18 -4.31 7.11
CA LEU A 45 11.32 -3.15 6.90
C LEU A 45 10.67 -3.26 5.53
N VAL A 46 9.35 -3.03 5.47
CA VAL A 46 8.56 -2.98 4.24
C VAL A 46 7.96 -1.59 4.10
N SER A 47 8.32 -0.86 3.05
CA SER A 47 7.79 0.47 2.79
C SER A 47 7.39 0.67 1.33
N GLY A 48 6.64 1.72 1.07
CA GLY A 48 6.08 2.07 -0.24
C GLY A 48 4.71 2.69 -0.10
N THR A 49 4.23 3.36 -1.13
CA THR A 49 2.94 4.04 -1.08
C THR A 49 1.77 3.04 -1.01
N ASN A 50 1.78 2.02 -1.85
CA ASN A 50 0.72 1.01 -1.95
C ASN A 50 1.25 -0.39 -1.65
N GLY A 51 0.36 -1.28 -1.19
CA GLY A 51 0.65 -2.70 -1.01
C GLY A 51 1.36 -3.08 0.29
N LYS A 52 1.83 -2.15 1.12
CA LYS A 52 2.59 -2.41 2.37
C LYS A 52 1.98 -3.51 3.25
N THR A 53 0.72 -3.36 3.61
CA THR A 53 0.05 -4.30 4.53
C THR A 53 -0.15 -5.69 3.91
N SER A 54 -0.53 -5.75 2.64
CA SER A 54 -0.69 -7.02 1.93
C SER A 54 0.65 -7.74 1.81
N THR A 55 1.70 -7.03 1.40
CA THR A 55 3.06 -7.58 1.26
C THR A 55 3.63 -8.04 2.60
N SER A 56 3.53 -7.22 3.65
CA SER A 56 3.99 -7.60 5.00
C SER A 56 3.25 -8.84 5.52
N SER A 57 1.95 -8.96 5.23
CA SER A 57 1.15 -10.12 5.64
C SER A 57 1.52 -11.38 4.85
N MET A 58 1.74 -11.27 3.53
CA MET A 58 2.20 -12.39 2.71
C MET A 58 3.60 -12.84 3.14
N LEU A 59 4.53 -11.90 3.32
CA LEU A 59 5.88 -12.17 3.78
C LEU A 59 5.89 -12.82 5.16
N ALA A 60 5.05 -12.36 6.09
CA ALA A 60 4.92 -12.96 7.41
C ALA A 60 4.37 -14.39 7.37
N ALA A 61 3.47 -14.70 6.43
CA ALA A 61 2.97 -16.06 6.22
C ALA A 61 4.09 -16.96 5.68
N MET A 62 4.82 -16.51 4.64
CA MET A 62 5.93 -17.26 4.06
C MET A 62 7.04 -17.54 5.09
N LEU A 63 7.48 -16.51 5.81
CA LEU A 63 8.57 -16.63 6.79
C LEU A 63 8.13 -17.36 8.08
N GLY A 64 6.82 -17.42 8.34
CA GLY A 64 6.25 -18.15 9.47
C GLY A 64 6.53 -19.65 9.47
N GLU A 65 7.00 -20.21 8.35
CA GLU A 65 7.44 -21.60 8.26
C GLU A 65 8.75 -21.87 8.97
N LYS A 66 9.62 -20.86 9.06
CA LYS A 66 10.97 -21.01 9.65
C LYS A 66 11.17 -20.20 10.91
N PHE A 67 10.37 -19.14 11.11
CA PHE A 67 10.57 -18.16 12.16
C PHE A 67 9.30 -17.91 12.97
N ILE A 68 9.47 -17.54 14.25
CA ILE A 68 8.39 -16.94 15.01
C ILE A 68 8.33 -15.46 14.63
N VAL A 69 7.39 -15.12 13.72
CA VAL A 69 7.30 -13.81 13.12
C VAL A 69 6.42 -12.86 13.93
N GLY A 70 6.93 -11.67 14.22
CA GLY A 70 6.21 -10.55 14.83
C GLY A 70 6.20 -9.32 13.93
N GLY A 71 5.41 -8.30 14.31
CA GLY A 71 5.33 -7.02 13.58
C GLY A 71 3.98 -6.32 13.74
N ASN A 72 3.80 -5.20 13.07
CA ASN A 72 2.61 -4.37 13.13
C ASN A 72 1.52 -4.78 12.11
N ARG A 73 1.01 -6.00 12.24
CA ARG A 73 0.07 -6.64 11.30
C ARG A 73 -1.27 -5.89 11.08
N THR A 74 -1.55 -4.87 11.89
CA THR A 74 -2.80 -4.09 11.83
C THR A 74 -2.74 -2.91 10.87
N GLY A 75 -1.62 -2.70 10.15
CA GLY A 75 -1.42 -1.55 9.27
C GLY A 75 -1.09 -0.24 10.00
N ALA A 76 -0.85 -0.28 11.31
CA ALA A 76 -0.40 0.88 12.08
C ALA A 76 1.10 1.12 11.84
N ASN A 77 1.44 1.80 10.74
CA ASN A 77 2.77 1.94 10.15
C ASN A 77 3.60 3.12 10.68
N LEU A 78 3.08 3.83 11.69
CA LEU A 78 3.80 4.89 12.39
C LEU A 78 4.60 4.32 13.57
N ASN A 79 5.57 5.07 14.08
CA ASN A 79 6.41 4.68 15.22
C ASN A 79 5.60 4.18 16.44
N THR A 80 4.44 4.80 16.71
CA THR A 80 3.55 4.39 17.81
C THR A 80 2.92 3.01 17.58
N GLY A 81 2.55 2.69 16.35
CA GLY A 81 2.01 1.37 15.98
C GLY A 81 3.09 0.28 16.05
N ILE A 82 4.28 0.59 15.56
CA ILE A 82 5.46 -0.31 15.64
C ILE A 82 5.82 -0.57 17.11
N ALA A 83 5.94 0.49 17.93
CA ALA A 83 6.21 0.35 19.36
C ALA A 83 5.14 -0.49 20.08
N ALA A 84 3.86 -0.29 19.74
CA ALA A 84 2.78 -1.09 20.30
C ALA A 84 2.90 -2.58 19.95
N SER A 85 3.29 -2.91 18.71
CA SER A 85 3.47 -4.29 18.26
C SER A 85 4.61 -4.99 19.00
N LEU A 86 5.68 -4.28 19.33
CA LEU A 86 6.83 -4.81 20.07
C LEU A 86 6.48 -5.25 21.50
N VAL A 87 5.44 -4.68 22.12
CA VAL A 87 4.98 -5.09 23.45
C VAL A 87 4.55 -6.56 23.48
N SER A 88 3.94 -7.04 22.37
CA SER A 88 3.48 -8.44 22.22
C SER A 88 4.52 -9.36 21.57
N ALA A 89 5.51 -8.81 20.86
CA ALA A 89 6.45 -9.57 20.04
C ALA A 89 7.66 -10.16 20.80
N LYS A 90 7.58 -10.40 22.10
CA LYS A 90 8.74 -10.80 22.93
C LYS A 90 9.41 -12.12 22.52
N LYS A 91 8.65 -13.07 21.99
CA LYS A 91 9.15 -14.40 21.60
C LYS A 91 9.51 -14.48 20.12
N CYS A 92 9.29 -13.40 19.34
CA CYS A 92 9.53 -13.43 17.93
C CYS A 92 11.02 -13.36 17.62
N THR A 93 11.47 -14.23 16.72
CA THR A 93 12.86 -14.31 16.25
C THR A 93 13.10 -13.43 15.05
N LEU A 94 12.05 -13.12 14.28
CA LEU A 94 12.06 -12.23 13.14
C LEU A 94 10.93 -11.18 13.29
N LEU A 95 11.24 -9.94 13.01
CA LEU A 95 10.30 -8.83 13.04
C LEU A 95 10.12 -8.27 11.63
N ILE A 96 8.87 -8.16 11.18
CA ILE A 96 8.52 -7.52 9.91
C ILE A 96 7.71 -6.28 10.24
N PHE A 97 8.23 -5.09 9.87
CA PHE A 97 7.53 -3.85 10.08
C PHE A 97 7.09 -3.23 8.76
N GLU A 98 5.80 -3.01 8.63
CA GLU A 98 5.23 -2.07 7.70
C GLU A 98 5.56 -0.66 8.18
N VAL A 99 6.21 0.15 7.34
CA VAL A 99 6.70 1.49 7.69
C VAL A 99 6.12 2.51 6.73
N ASP A 100 5.58 3.60 7.28
CA ASP A 100 5.16 4.75 6.49
C ASP A 100 6.38 5.41 5.83
N GLU A 101 6.18 5.95 4.63
CA GLU A 101 7.24 6.47 3.78
C GLU A 101 8.11 7.53 4.46
N LEU A 102 7.48 8.40 5.26
CA LEU A 102 8.19 9.46 5.96
C LEU A 102 9.03 8.96 7.13
N TYR A 103 8.67 7.80 7.68
CA TYR A 103 9.32 7.23 8.87
C TYR A 103 10.40 6.20 8.53
N LEU A 104 10.54 5.79 7.25
CA LEU A 104 11.55 4.79 6.87
C LEU A 104 12.97 5.18 7.31
N PRO A 105 13.48 6.42 7.09
CA PRO A 105 14.83 6.79 7.53
C PRO A 105 15.03 6.60 9.04
N SER A 106 14.11 7.10 9.86
CA SER A 106 14.20 6.97 11.33
C SER A 106 14.07 5.53 11.82
N MET A 107 13.29 4.71 11.11
CA MET A 107 13.14 3.29 11.43
C MET A 107 14.39 2.48 11.06
N MET A 108 15.08 2.82 9.98
CA MET A 108 16.38 2.23 9.65
C MET A 108 17.42 2.52 10.76
N GLU A 109 17.47 3.78 11.22
CA GLU A 109 18.35 4.18 12.34
C GLU A 109 17.99 3.46 13.66
N ALA A 110 16.71 3.32 13.95
CA ALA A 110 16.26 2.71 15.19
C ALA A 110 16.40 1.18 15.23
N THR A 111 16.26 0.50 14.10
CA THR A 111 16.18 -0.97 14.07
C THR A 111 17.39 -1.66 13.48
N LEU A 112 18.23 -0.95 12.72
CA LEU A 112 19.37 -1.50 11.98
C LEU A 112 18.92 -2.76 11.21
N PRO A 113 18.04 -2.61 10.21
CA PRO A 113 17.36 -3.75 9.60
C PRO A 113 18.34 -4.67 8.86
N GLU A 114 18.02 -5.95 8.86
CA GLU A 114 18.74 -6.95 8.09
C GLU A 114 18.43 -6.86 6.59
N LEU A 115 17.21 -6.38 6.25
CA LEU A 115 16.78 -6.17 4.87
C LEU A 115 15.69 -5.08 4.81
N VAL A 116 15.72 -4.28 3.76
CA VAL A 116 14.67 -3.31 3.42
C VAL A 116 14.01 -3.72 2.10
N LEU A 117 12.68 -3.83 2.11
CA LEU A 117 11.86 -4.07 0.93
C LEU A 117 11.08 -2.80 0.57
N LEU A 118 11.31 -2.27 -0.62
CA LEU A 118 10.66 -1.07 -1.15
C LEU A 118 9.77 -1.45 -2.33
N LEU A 119 8.47 -1.14 -2.23
CA LEU A 119 7.45 -1.64 -3.15
C LEU A 119 7.17 -0.69 -4.32
N ASN A 120 6.94 0.58 -4.04
CA ASN A 120 6.61 1.63 -5.01
C ASN A 120 6.58 2.99 -4.33
N LEU A 121 6.73 4.07 -5.13
CA LEU A 121 6.49 5.44 -4.67
C LEU A 121 5.57 6.16 -5.64
N SER A 122 4.45 6.68 -5.13
CA SER A 122 3.49 7.48 -5.87
C SER A 122 2.87 8.56 -4.97
N ARG A 123 2.13 9.49 -5.56
CA ARG A 123 1.41 10.51 -4.77
C ARG A 123 0.38 9.86 -3.83
N ASP A 124 0.47 10.20 -2.56
CA ASP A 124 -0.51 9.86 -1.53
C ASP A 124 -0.58 11.00 -0.52
N GLN A 125 -1.76 11.61 -0.36
CA GLN A 125 -2.01 12.70 0.58
C GLN A 125 -0.90 13.78 0.56
N LEU A 126 -0.75 14.50 -0.56
CA LEU A 126 0.34 15.47 -0.81
C LEU A 126 0.54 16.50 0.31
N HIS A 127 -0.55 16.90 0.98
CA HIS A 127 -0.49 17.81 2.13
C HIS A 127 0.33 17.24 3.31
N ARG A 128 0.53 15.91 3.36
CA ARG A 128 1.29 15.20 4.41
C ARG A 128 2.65 14.72 3.93
N THR A 129 2.70 14.15 2.73
CA THR A 129 3.90 13.44 2.22
C THR A 129 4.83 14.32 1.39
N GLN A 130 4.43 15.55 1.04
CA GLN A 130 5.16 16.41 0.11
C GLN A 130 5.27 15.76 -1.28
N GLU A 131 6.16 16.26 -2.14
CA GLU A 131 6.38 15.66 -3.45
C GLU A 131 7.10 14.31 -3.35
N VAL A 132 6.71 13.35 -4.18
CA VAL A 132 7.28 11.99 -4.23
C VAL A 132 8.80 12.02 -4.39
N ARG A 133 9.32 12.97 -5.18
CA ARG A 133 10.76 13.17 -5.37
C ARG A 133 11.50 13.49 -4.06
N ILE A 134 10.88 14.23 -3.14
CA ILE A 134 11.46 14.54 -1.84
C ILE A 134 11.56 13.28 -0.99
N VAL A 135 10.53 12.42 -1.02
CA VAL A 135 10.54 11.13 -0.33
C VAL A 135 11.64 10.24 -0.90
N ALA A 136 11.73 10.11 -2.22
CA ALA A 136 12.76 9.31 -2.89
C ALA A 136 14.19 9.78 -2.50
N ARG A 137 14.43 11.09 -2.52
CA ARG A 137 15.73 11.66 -2.09
C ARG A 137 16.04 11.32 -0.62
N ARG A 138 15.08 11.47 0.29
CA ARG A 138 15.28 11.12 1.71
C ARG A 138 15.59 9.63 1.90
N TRP A 139 14.98 8.77 1.11
CA TRP A 139 15.27 7.33 1.13
C TRP A 139 16.67 7.04 0.61
N HIS A 140 17.06 7.67 -0.50
CA HIS A 140 18.43 7.57 -1.02
C HIS A 140 19.47 8.00 0.02
N GLU A 141 19.28 9.17 0.64
CA GLU A 141 20.14 9.70 1.72
C GLU A 141 20.17 8.76 2.95
N ALA A 142 19.05 8.12 3.27
CA ALA A 142 18.99 7.15 4.36
C ALA A 142 19.79 5.88 4.02
N LEU A 143 19.61 5.32 2.82
CA LEU A 143 20.36 4.14 2.37
C LEU A 143 21.86 4.39 2.36
N ALA A 144 22.32 5.57 1.97
CA ALA A 144 23.73 5.94 1.98
C ALA A 144 24.38 5.85 3.37
N LYS A 145 23.58 6.03 4.46
CA LYS A 145 24.07 5.84 5.85
C LYS A 145 24.20 4.36 6.24
N PHE A 146 23.57 3.45 5.50
CA PHE A 146 23.55 2.02 5.77
C PHE A 146 24.03 1.21 4.55
N PRO A 147 25.26 1.44 4.07
CA PRO A 147 25.73 0.94 2.78
C PRO A 147 25.79 -0.60 2.67
N ASN A 148 25.74 -1.31 3.78
CA ASN A 148 25.79 -2.77 3.83
C ASN A 148 24.41 -3.43 4.03
N THR A 149 23.32 -2.65 4.18
CA THR A 149 21.98 -3.22 4.36
C THR A 149 21.41 -3.67 3.02
N PRO A 150 21.08 -4.96 2.84
CA PRO A 150 20.41 -5.45 1.64
C PRO A 150 19.08 -4.75 1.39
N VAL A 151 18.85 -4.36 0.12
CA VAL A 151 17.63 -3.70 -0.33
C VAL A 151 17.04 -4.46 -1.51
N VAL A 152 15.73 -4.65 -1.51
CA VAL A 152 14.99 -5.21 -2.65
C VAL A 152 14.02 -4.14 -3.15
N ILE A 153 14.03 -3.88 -4.46
CA ILE A 153 13.17 -2.85 -5.08
C ILE A 153 12.44 -3.38 -6.32
N ASP A 154 11.28 -2.76 -6.61
CA ASP A 154 10.71 -2.77 -7.96
C ASP A 154 11.50 -1.77 -8.84
N ALA A 155 12.37 -2.29 -9.69
CA ALA A 155 13.22 -1.48 -10.57
C ALA A 155 12.44 -0.85 -11.74
N SER A 156 11.20 -1.28 -12.00
CA SER A 156 10.31 -0.67 -12.99
C SER A 156 9.68 0.64 -12.49
N ASP A 157 9.86 1.00 -11.21
CA ASP A 157 9.47 2.28 -10.62
C ASP A 157 10.65 3.27 -10.69
N PRO A 158 10.55 4.40 -11.45
CA PRO A 158 11.65 5.35 -11.59
C PRO A 158 12.12 5.97 -10.27
N PHE A 159 11.22 6.16 -9.31
CA PHE A 159 11.59 6.69 -7.99
C PHE A 159 12.43 5.68 -7.21
N LEU A 160 12.05 4.39 -7.23
CA LEU A 160 12.84 3.35 -6.56
C LEU A 160 14.16 3.08 -7.26
N ALA A 161 14.20 3.12 -8.58
CA ALA A 161 15.46 3.07 -9.34
C ALA A 161 16.40 4.22 -8.93
N SER A 162 15.85 5.43 -8.73
CA SER A 162 16.60 6.58 -8.23
C SER A 162 17.09 6.38 -6.79
N VAL A 163 16.25 5.82 -5.91
CA VAL A 163 16.61 5.51 -4.52
C VAL A 163 17.76 4.53 -4.43
N GLY A 164 17.74 3.47 -5.24
CA GLY A 164 18.74 2.40 -5.21
C GLY A 164 19.94 2.60 -6.12
N ARG A 165 20.07 3.77 -6.79
CA ARG A 165 21.06 3.97 -7.86
C ARG A 165 22.50 3.61 -7.45
N ASP A 166 22.93 4.14 -6.31
CA ASP A 166 24.32 4.03 -5.84
C ASP A 166 24.46 3.11 -4.61
N HIS A 167 23.40 2.34 -4.29
CA HIS A 167 23.43 1.45 -3.14
C HIS A 167 24.10 0.11 -3.49
N GLY A 168 24.94 -0.40 -2.60
CA GLY A 168 25.74 -1.61 -2.82
C GLY A 168 24.90 -2.90 -2.87
N PRO A 169 24.45 -3.48 -1.76
CA PRO A 169 23.72 -4.73 -1.77
C PRO A 169 22.23 -4.51 -2.11
N ILE A 170 21.93 -4.35 -3.39
CA ILE A 170 20.56 -4.12 -3.88
C ILE A 170 20.17 -5.22 -4.88
N THR A 171 18.93 -5.67 -4.79
CA THR A 171 18.29 -6.51 -5.81
C THR A 171 17.22 -5.71 -6.52
N ARG A 172 17.38 -5.58 -7.83
CA ARG A 172 16.50 -4.88 -8.76
C ARG A 172 15.62 -5.91 -9.47
N MET A 173 14.34 -5.94 -9.11
CA MET A 173 13.36 -6.81 -9.76
C MET A 173 12.63 -6.01 -10.84
N GLY A 174 12.67 -6.46 -12.09
CA GLY A 174 12.01 -5.87 -13.25
C GLY A 174 10.66 -6.50 -13.50
N PHE A 175 9.65 -5.67 -13.76
CA PHE A 175 8.27 -6.10 -14.03
C PHE A 175 7.77 -5.58 -15.38
N GLY A 176 8.66 -5.52 -16.36
CA GLY A 176 8.34 -5.10 -17.73
C GLY A 176 7.96 -3.62 -17.87
N LYS A 177 7.33 -3.28 -18.97
CA LYS A 177 6.93 -1.92 -19.28
C LYS A 177 5.77 -1.50 -18.39
N ARG A 178 5.93 -0.36 -17.73
CA ARG A 178 4.93 0.20 -16.83
C ARG A 178 4.87 1.71 -16.96
N SER A 179 3.69 2.26 -17.19
CA SER A 179 3.47 3.70 -17.04
C SER A 179 3.48 4.08 -15.56
N HIS A 180 4.01 5.25 -15.25
CA HIS A 180 4.02 5.79 -13.89
C HIS A 180 3.48 7.22 -13.90
N LEU A 181 2.30 7.42 -13.33
CA LEU A 181 1.56 8.69 -13.38
C LEU A 181 2.35 9.89 -12.85
N ASP A 182 3.22 9.67 -11.85
CA ASP A 182 3.96 10.73 -11.16
C ASP A 182 5.38 10.93 -11.72
N ALA A 183 5.83 10.09 -12.67
CA ALA A 183 7.19 10.07 -13.19
C ALA A 183 7.26 10.50 -14.67
N ALA A 184 6.74 11.67 -15.00
CA ALA A 184 6.99 12.30 -16.29
C ALA A 184 8.44 12.82 -16.39
N SER A 185 9.01 13.29 -15.28
CA SER A 185 10.39 13.75 -15.18
C SER A 185 11.25 12.86 -14.29
N CYS A 186 12.52 12.77 -14.63
CA CYS A 186 13.51 11.96 -13.91
C CYS A 186 13.61 12.39 -12.43
N PRO A 187 13.44 11.48 -11.48
CA PRO A 187 13.56 11.78 -10.04
C PRO A 187 14.94 12.31 -9.65
N THR A 188 15.98 11.89 -10.37
CA THR A 188 17.38 12.27 -10.10
C THR A 188 17.72 13.65 -10.64
N CYS A 189 17.49 13.90 -11.95
CA CYS A 189 18.00 15.11 -12.62
C CYS A 189 16.93 16.07 -13.14
N GLY A 190 15.66 15.70 -13.11
CA GLY A 190 14.54 16.53 -13.56
C GLY A 190 14.28 16.52 -15.08
N ALA A 191 15.12 15.92 -15.90
CA ALA A 191 14.89 15.79 -17.34
C ALA A 191 13.67 14.91 -17.62
N MET A 192 13.03 15.07 -18.78
CA MET A 192 11.92 14.20 -19.20
C MET A 192 12.40 12.76 -19.31
N LEU A 193 11.59 11.82 -18.78
CA LEU A 193 11.82 10.40 -18.96
C LEU A 193 11.35 9.95 -20.35
N ASP A 194 12.13 9.09 -20.98
CA ASP A 194 11.76 8.41 -22.21
C ASP A 194 11.05 7.08 -21.86
N TRP A 195 9.79 6.95 -22.28
CA TRP A 195 8.94 5.79 -22.08
C TRP A 195 8.71 4.97 -23.36
N SER A 196 9.45 5.26 -24.42
CA SER A 196 9.27 4.58 -25.72
C SER A 196 9.79 3.15 -25.75
N GLY A 197 10.76 2.82 -24.88
CA GLY A 197 11.39 1.50 -24.78
C GLY A 197 10.58 0.49 -23.97
N ALA A 198 11.20 -0.67 -23.70
CA ALA A 198 10.65 -1.71 -22.83
C ALA A 198 10.57 -1.27 -21.36
N GLN A 199 11.44 -0.34 -20.96
CA GLN A 199 11.48 0.28 -19.64
C GLN A 199 11.65 1.80 -19.81
N PHE A 200 11.51 2.55 -18.72
CA PHE A 200 11.82 3.97 -18.74
C PHE A 200 13.34 4.20 -18.87
N ALA A 201 13.73 5.32 -19.46
CA ALA A 201 15.13 5.75 -19.51
C ALA A 201 15.24 7.27 -19.33
N CYS A 202 16.32 7.70 -18.68
CA CYS A 202 16.70 9.12 -18.63
C CYS A 202 17.96 9.34 -19.46
N ARG A 203 17.80 9.94 -20.66
CA ARG A 203 18.94 10.20 -21.56
C ARG A 203 19.95 11.20 -20.99
N ASN A 204 19.56 11.98 -19.96
CA ASN A 204 20.45 12.99 -19.37
C ASN A 204 21.37 12.42 -18.29
N CYS A 205 20.91 11.45 -17.48
CA CYS A 205 21.71 10.91 -16.36
C CYS A 205 21.81 9.39 -16.32
N GLY A 206 21.26 8.67 -17.33
CA GLY A 206 21.34 7.22 -17.41
C GLY A 206 20.49 6.47 -16.36
N LEU A 207 19.52 7.13 -15.72
CA LEU A 207 18.57 6.42 -14.85
C LEU A 207 17.67 5.54 -15.72
N GLY A 208 17.56 4.25 -15.37
CA GLY A 208 16.86 3.24 -16.16
C GLY A 208 17.79 2.37 -17.02
N ASP A 209 19.02 2.80 -17.28
CA ASP A 209 20.03 1.98 -17.99
C ASP A 209 20.72 0.94 -17.07
N ILE A 210 20.33 0.90 -15.80
CA ILE A 210 20.90 -0.03 -14.82
C ILE A 210 20.24 -1.40 -15.03
N PRO A 211 21.04 -2.48 -15.22
CA PRO A 211 20.49 -3.82 -15.38
C PRO A 211 19.60 -4.24 -14.19
N VAL A 212 18.52 -4.93 -14.48
CA VAL A 212 17.74 -5.64 -13.47
C VAL A 212 18.41 -6.97 -13.13
N ASP A 213 18.33 -7.37 -11.86
CA ASP A 213 18.92 -8.62 -11.41
C ASP A 213 17.98 -9.80 -11.64
N VAL A 214 16.65 -9.54 -11.59
CA VAL A 214 15.59 -10.53 -11.80
C VAL A 214 14.50 -9.92 -12.68
N GLU A 215 14.34 -10.41 -13.92
CA GLU A 215 13.26 -9.96 -14.83
C GLU A 215 12.10 -10.94 -14.78
N LEU A 216 10.89 -10.45 -14.49
CA LEU A 216 9.68 -11.26 -14.31
C LEU A 216 8.56 -10.92 -15.32
N GLY A 217 8.76 -9.90 -16.17
CA GLY A 217 7.75 -9.46 -17.12
C GLY A 217 6.56 -8.71 -16.48
N GLU A 218 5.54 -8.45 -17.29
CA GLU A 218 4.38 -7.67 -16.84
C GLU A 218 3.53 -8.46 -15.82
N MET A 219 3.22 -7.82 -14.70
CA MET A 219 2.45 -8.37 -13.60
C MET A 219 1.51 -7.31 -13.03
N SER A 220 0.37 -7.74 -12.50
CA SER A 220 -0.50 -6.89 -11.67
C SER A 220 0.23 -6.44 -10.40
N ALA A 221 -0.23 -5.37 -9.76
CA ALA A 221 0.37 -4.89 -8.51
C ALA A 221 0.42 -5.95 -7.40
N VAL A 222 -0.61 -6.80 -7.32
CA VAL A 222 -0.68 -7.88 -6.33
C VAL A 222 0.35 -8.97 -6.61
N GLU A 223 0.52 -9.35 -7.88
CA GLU A 223 1.52 -10.34 -8.29
C GLU A 223 2.93 -9.81 -8.09
N ARG A 224 3.20 -8.53 -8.43
CA ARG A 224 4.49 -7.89 -8.15
C ARG A 224 4.83 -7.91 -6.66
N ASN A 225 3.87 -7.51 -5.81
CA ASN A 225 4.07 -7.51 -4.37
C ASN A 225 4.29 -8.94 -3.82
N HIS A 226 3.63 -9.93 -4.40
CA HIS A 226 3.84 -11.33 -4.06
C HIS A 226 5.24 -11.81 -4.49
N ALA A 227 5.69 -11.47 -5.70
CA ALA A 227 7.01 -11.82 -6.19
C ALA A 227 8.13 -11.17 -5.35
N LEU A 228 7.98 -9.88 -5.00
CA LEU A 228 8.89 -9.17 -4.10
C LEU A 228 8.95 -9.83 -2.71
N ALA A 229 7.80 -10.17 -2.12
CA ALA A 229 7.74 -10.88 -0.84
C ALA A 229 8.37 -12.27 -0.94
N GLY A 230 8.12 -12.99 -2.04
CA GLY A 230 8.68 -14.30 -2.33
C GLY A 230 10.22 -14.27 -2.42
N TYR A 231 10.77 -13.29 -3.12
CA TYR A 231 12.21 -13.11 -3.19
C TYR A 231 12.84 -12.89 -1.80
N VAL A 232 12.22 -12.03 -0.98
CA VAL A 232 12.67 -11.81 0.40
C VAL A 232 12.55 -13.10 1.22
N ALA A 233 11.46 -13.87 1.06
CA ALA A 233 11.31 -15.15 1.76
C ALA A 233 12.40 -16.16 1.36
N GLN A 234 12.78 -16.21 0.09
CA GLN A 234 13.89 -17.04 -0.41
C GLN A 234 15.25 -16.58 0.16
N TYR A 235 15.50 -15.27 0.26
CA TYR A 235 16.68 -14.73 0.93
C TYR A 235 16.82 -15.27 2.37
N PHE A 236 15.69 -15.41 3.08
CA PHE A 236 15.65 -16.03 4.42
C PHE A 236 15.58 -17.57 4.38
N GLY A 237 15.70 -18.19 3.20
CA GLY A 237 15.83 -19.63 2.98
C GLY A 237 14.50 -20.38 2.99
N VAL A 238 13.36 -19.75 2.70
CA VAL A 238 12.11 -20.45 2.37
C VAL A 238 12.20 -20.93 0.94
N GLN A 239 12.09 -22.24 0.69
CA GLN A 239 12.29 -22.82 -0.64
C GLN A 239 10.98 -22.97 -1.41
N ASP A 240 9.92 -23.42 -0.75
CA ASP A 240 8.63 -23.69 -1.36
C ASP A 240 7.67 -22.52 -1.16
N LEU A 241 7.42 -21.77 -2.22
CA LEU A 241 6.47 -20.66 -2.26
C LEU A 241 5.12 -21.03 -2.92
N THR A 242 4.98 -22.23 -3.49
CA THR A 242 3.82 -22.63 -4.29
C THR A 242 2.50 -22.65 -3.51
N LYS A 243 2.57 -22.83 -2.21
CA LYS A 243 1.42 -22.81 -1.29
C LYS A 243 0.94 -21.39 -0.93
N PHE A 244 1.69 -20.36 -1.32
CA PHE A 244 1.31 -18.98 -1.11
C PHE A 244 0.81 -18.38 -2.42
N SER A 245 -0.39 -17.83 -2.40
CA SER A 245 -0.97 -17.14 -3.54
C SER A 245 -0.98 -15.63 -3.33
N PRO A 246 -0.93 -14.84 -4.42
CA PRO A 246 -1.13 -13.40 -4.35
C PRO A 246 -2.45 -13.08 -3.64
N ARG A 247 -2.43 -12.10 -2.72
CA ARG A 247 -3.62 -11.69 -1.97
C ARG A 247 -3.87 -10.20 -2.15
N ASP A 248 -5.05 -9.88 -2.68
CA ASP A 248 -5.55 -8.51 -2.76
C ASP A 248 -6.46 -8.17 -1.57
N ARG A 249 -6.66 -6.88 -1.32
CA ARG A 249 -7.66 -6.37 -0.38
C ARG A 249 -9.03 -6.27 -1.04
N VAL A 250 -9.53 -7.39 -1.50
CA VAL A 250 -10.91 -7.53 -1.96
C VAL A 250 -11.72 -8.16 -0.85
N SER A 251 -12.81 -7.53 -0.48
CA SER A 251 -13.81 -8.08 0.45
C SER A 251 -15.12 -8.27 -0.26
N THR A 252 -15.74 -9.41 -0.09
CA THR A 252 -17.08 -9.67 -0.65
C THR A 252 -18.16 -9.23 0.32
N LEU A 253 -19.15 -8.51 -0.17
CA LEU A 253 -20.31 -8.04 0.58
C LEU A 253 -21.60 -8.49 -0.12
N LEU A 254 -22.50 -9.14 0.62
CA LEU A 254 -23.87 -9.37 0.17
C LEU A 254 -24.74 -8.21 0.62
N LEU A 255 -25.29 -7.45 -0.31
CA LEU A 255 -26.08 -6.25 -0.02
C LEU A 255 -27.12 -6.01 -1.12
N GLY A 256 -28.36 -5.67 -0.73
CA GLY A 256 -29.43 -5.30 -1.68
C GLY A 256 -29.77 -6.37 -2.71
N GLY A 257 -29.51 -7.65 -2.42
CA GLY A 257 -29.78 -8.79 -3.31
C GLY A 257 -28.63 -9.14 -4.26
N ILE A 258 -27.48 -8.44 -4.20
CA ILE A 258 -26.32 -8.73 -5.04
C ILE A 258 -25.05 -9.00 -4.24
N GLU A 259 -24.11 -9.69 -4.86
CA GLU A 259 -22.74 -9.85 -4.37
C GLU A 259 -21.87 -8.70 -4.89
N ILE A 260 -21.18 -8.00 -3.99
CA ILE A 260 -20.31 -6.87 -4.33
C ILE A 260 -18.88 -7.20 -3.97
N ALA A 261 -17.97 -7.21 -4.95
CA ALA A 261 -16.54 -7.26 -4.73
C ALA A 261 -16.01 -5.86 -4.40
N LEU A 262 -15.72 -5.62 -3.11
CA LEU A 262 -15.21 -4.34 -2.62
C LEU A 262 -13.70 -4.29 -2.75
N ARG A 263 -13.17 -3.31 -3.46
CA ARG A 263 -11.74 -3.03 -3.55
C ARG A 263 -11.42 -1.68 -2.91
N LEU A 264 -10.41 -1.68 -2.03
CA LEU A 264 -9.88 -0.45 -1.45
C LEU A 264 -8.96 0.26 -2.45
N VAL A 265 -9.29 1.51 -2.77
CA VAL A 265 -8.50 2.43 -3.59
C VAL A 265 -8.40 3.77 -2.85
N LYS A 266 -7.21 4.33 -2.66
CA LYS A 266 -7.00 5.48 -1.77
C LYS A 266 -6.26 6.66 -2.41
N ASN A 267 -5.61 6.46 -3.54
CA ASN A 267 -4.83 7.46 -4.26
C ASN A 267 -4.86 7.19 -5.77
N PRO A 268 -4.42 8.12 -6.64
CA PRO A 268 -4.53 7.98 -8.09
C PRO A 268 -3.98 6.67 -8.63
N SER A 269 -2.81 6.23 -8.16
CA SER A 269 -2.19 4.98 -8.60
C SER A 269 -3.06 3.76 -8.28
N SER A 270 -3.61 3.65 -7.05
CA SER A 270 -4.49 2.54 -6.68
C SER A 270 -5.86 2.60 -7.39
N TRP A 271 -6.37 3.80 -7.71
CA TRP A 271 -7.54 3.96 -8.55
C TRP A 271 -7.29 3.44 -9.96
N GLN A 272 -6.14 3.81 -10.57
CA GLN A 272 -5.78 3.34 -11.91
C GLN A 272 -5.61 1.82 -11.95
N GLU A 273 -4.98 1.22 -10.94
CA GLU A 273 -4.89 -0.24 -10.79
C GLU A 273 -6.28 -0.90 -10.63
N GLY A 274 -7.15 -0.29 -9.84
CA GLY A 274 -8.54 -0.75 -9.68
C GLY A 274 -9.31 -0.71 -10.99
N LEU A 275 -9.21 0.39 -11.74
CA LEU A 275 -9.87 0.57 -13.03
C LEU A 275 -9.34 -0.40 -14.11
N SER A 276 -8.03 -0.65 -14.14
CA SER A 276 -7.43 -1.59 -15.12
C SER A 276 -7.77 -3.07 -14.84
N SER A 277 -8.23 -3.39 -13.64
CA SER A 277 -8.58 -4.77 -13.24
C SER A 277 -10.09 -5.06 -13.24
N LEU A 278 -10.92 -4.14 -13.76
CA LEU A 278 -12.37 -4.32 -13.82
C LEU A 278 -12.77 -5.45 -14.79
N THR A 279 -13.71 -6.28 -14.35
CA THR A 279 -14.44 -7.23 -15.18
C THR A 279 -15.66 -6.55 -15.83
N ASP A 280 -16.51 -7.29 -16.55
CA ASP A 280 -17.69 -6.73 -17.22
C ASP A 280 -18.90 -6.45 -16.29
N GLU A 281 -18.73 -6.71 -15.00
CA GLU A 281 -19.77 -6.46 -14.01
C GLU A 281 -20.03 -4.95 -13.81
N PRO A 282 -21.23 -4.52 -13.34
CA PRO A 282 -21.50 -3.16 -12.94
C PRO A 282 -20.48 -2.62 -11.95
N VAL A 283 -20.14 -1.34 -12.07
CA VAL A 283 -19.13 -0.67 -11.25
C VAL A 283 -19.77 0.34 -10.32
N ILE A 284 -19.45 0.28 -9.04
CA ILE A 284 -19.84 1.24 -8.03
C ILE A 284 -18.60 2.04 -7.62
N LEU A 285 -18.64 3.37 -7.76
CA LEU A 285 -17.62 4.26 -7.23
C LEU A 285 -18.10 4.82 -5.89
N VAL A 286 -17.35 4.58 -4.81
CA VAL A 286 -17.71 5.10 -3.47
C VAL A 286 -16.61 6.02 -2.99
N VAL A 287 -16.82 7.33 -3.07
CA VAL A 287 -15.82 8.34 -2.74
C VAL A 287 -16.21 9.11 -1.50
N ASN A 288 -15.45 8.94 -0.43
CA ASN A 288 -15.50 9.75 0.78
C ASN A 288 -14.25 10.61 0.91
N ALA A 289 -14.33 11.71 1.69
CA ALA A 289 -13.17 12.52 2.07
C ALA A 289 -13.30 12.89 3.55
N ARG A 290 -13.12 11.89 4.41
CA ARG A 290 -13.17 12.04 5.87
C ARG A 290 -11.77 11.85 6.42
N GLY A 291 -11.29 12.75 7.28
CA GLY A 291 -10.01 12.64 8.01
C GLY A 291 -8.90 11.79 7.40
N VAL A 292 -9.00 10.49 7.56
CA VAL A 292 -8.01 9.52 7.04
C VAL A 292 -8.03 9.28 5.52
N ASP A 293 -9.10 9.67 4.79
CA ASP A 293 -9.10 9.67 3.32
C ASP A 293 -8.31 10.86 2.75
N GLY A 294 -8.05 11.89 3.58
CA GLY A 294 -7.69 13.22 3.15
C GLY A 294 -8.93 14.05 2.77
N LEU A 295 -8.91 15.34 3.10
CA LEU A 295 -10.04 16.26 2.83
C LEU A 295 -10.04 16.77 1.39
N ASP A 296 -8.89 16.77 0.75
CA ASP A 296 -8.71 17.22 -0.63
C ASP A 296 -9.05 16.10 -1.61
N THR A 297 -9.95 16.37 -2.55
CA THR A 297 -10.37 15.47 -3.62
C THR A 297 -9.79 15.83 -4.98
N SER A 298 -8.88 16.81 -5.05
CA SER A 298 -8.25 17.24 -6.32
C SER A 298 -7.50 16.09 -7.03
N TRP A 299 -7.04 15.10 -6.28
CA TRP A 299 -6.42 13.89 -6.82
C TRP A 299 -7.30 13.10 -7.80
N LEU A 300 -8.64 13.30 -7.79
CA LEU A 300 -9.54 12.70 -8.78
C LEU A 300 -9.19 13.13 -10.21
N TRP A 301 -8.58 14.31 -10.38
CA TRP A 301 -8.14 14.81 -11.69
C TRP A 301 -6.90 14.11 -12.23
N ASP A 302 -6.19 13.39 -11.40
CA ASP A 302 -5.03 12.59 -11.79
C ASP A 302 -5.41 11.15 -12.20
N VAL A 303 -6.70 10.79 -12.08
CA VAL A 303 -7.22 9.47 -12.47
C VAL A 303 -7.83 9.54 -13.86
N ASP A 304 -7.47 8.59 -14.72
CA ASP A 304 -8.13 8.37 -16.02
C ASP A 304 -9.32 7.44 -15.82
N PHE A 305 -10.53 7.97 -15.94
CA PHE A 305 -11.77 7.21 -15.84
C PHE A 305 -12.29 6.70 -17.20
N THR A 306 -11.57 6.92 -18.31
CA THR A 306 -11.97 6.44 -19.64
C THR A 306 -12.22 4.92 -19.72
N PRO A 307 -11.58 4.04 -18.89
CA PRO A 307 -11.92 2.62 -18.84
C PRO A 307 -13.37 2.31 -18.41
N LEU A 308 -14.09 3.30 -17.87
CA LEU A 308 -15.50 3.17 -17.50
C LEU A 308 -16.48 3.46 -18.66
N LYS A 309 -16.01 3.94 -19.81
CA LYS A 309 -16.88 4.21 -20.97
C LYS A 309 -17.63 2.96 -21.40
N GLY A 310 -18.94 3.10 -21.59
CA GLY A 310 -19.81 2.01 -21.99
C GLY A 310 -20.19 1.02 -20.88
N ARG A 311 -19.68 1.22 -19.66
CA ARG A 311 -20.03 0.37 -18.51
C ARG A 311 -21.24 0.89 -17.75
N TYR A 312 -21.88 0.01 -16.99
CA TYR A 312 -22.89 0.39 -16.02
C TYR A 312 -22.21 0.94 -14.76
N VAL A 313 -22.30 2.26 -14.55
CA VAL A 313 -21.59 2.96 -13.45
C VAL A 313 -22.59 3.62 -12.50
N VAL A 314 -22.44 3.35 -11.21
CA VAL A 314 -23.20 3.99 -10.13
C VAL A 314 -22.21 4.70 -9.20
N ILE A 315 -22.47 5.97 -8.85
CA ILE A 315 -21.59 6.76 -7.99
C ILE A 315 -22.31 7.12 -6.70
N THR A 316 -21.64 6.94 -5.56
CA THR A 316 -22.13 7.25 -4.22
C THR A 316 -20.99 7.69 -3.30
N GLY A 317 -21.33 8.03 -2.06
CA GLY A 317 -20.39 8.50 -1.04
C GLY A 317 -20.53 9.99 -0.76
N ASP A 318 -19.79 10.50 0.23
CA ASP A 318 -19.87 11.89 0.67
C ASP A 318 -19.46 12.87 -0.44
N ARG A 319 -18.55 12.46 -1.33
CA ARG A 319 -18.01 13.26 -2.43
C ARG A 319 -18.48 12.76 -3.80
N LYS A 320 -19.65 12.17 -3.85
CA LYS A 320 -20.25 11.63 -5.09
C LYS A 320 -20.35 12.67 -6.22
N LEU A 321 -20.59 13.95 -5.88
CA LEU A 321 -20.70 15.01 -6.89
C LEU A 321 -19.35 15.36 -7.52
N ASP A 322 -18.27 15.40 -6.73
CA ASP A 322 -16.93 15.63 -7.26
C ASP A 322 -16.49 14.48 -8.19
N ALA A 323 -16.74 13.23 -7.75
CA ALA A 323 -16.48 12.04 -8.55
C ALA A 323 -17.32 12.03 -9.84
N ALA A 324 -18.60 12.35 -9.75
CA ALA A 324 -19.51 12.43 -10.89
C ALA A 324 -19.08 13.48 -11.92
N TYR A 325 -18.69 14.67 -11.46
CA TYR A 325 -18.21 15.72 -12.34
C TYR A 325 -16.93 15.29 -13.06
N ARG A 326 -15.98 14.71 -12.36
CA ARG A 326 -14.74 14.21 -12.95
C ARG A 326 -14.99 13.10 -13.97
N VAL A 327 -15.83 12.13 -13.65
CA VAL A 327 -16.22 11.01 -14.52
C VAL A 327 -16.98 11.52 -15.77
N HIS A 328 -17.83 12.55 -15.58
CA HIS A 328 -18.54 13.21 -16.70
C HIS A 328 -17.59 13.85 -17.71
N VAL A 329 -16.53 14.51 -17.22
CA VAL A 329 -15.51 15.14 -18.10
C VAL A 329 -14.83 14.10 -18.98
N ASP A 330 -14.64 12.87 -18.51
CA ASP A 330 -14.10 11.78 -19.32
C ASP A 330 -15.14 11.13 -20.25
N GLY A 331 -16.38 11.65 -20.27
CA GLY A 331 -17.44 11.17 -21.16
C GLY A 331 -18.03 9.83 -20.76
N VAL A 332 -18.00 9.50 -19.47
CA VAL A 332 -18.59 8.28 -18.92
C VAL A 332 -20.02 8.54 -18.46
N GLY A 333 -20.96 7.66 -18.86
CA GLY A 333 -22.34 7.65 -18.35
C GLY A 333 -22.40 7.06 -16.94
N TYR A 334 -23.22 7.65 -16.07
CA TYR A 334 -23.36 7.19 -14.68
C TYR A 334 -24.74 7.52 -14.12
N SER A 335 -25.11 6.87 -12.99
CA SER A 335 -26.21 7.27 -12.13
C SER A 335 -25.71 7.63 -10.73
N LEU A 336 -26.44 8.53 -10.03
CA LEU A 336 -26.14 8.96 -8.67
C LEU A 336 -27.12 8.37 -7.68
N VAL A 337 -26.60 7.86 -6.57
CA VAL A 337 -27.40 7.36 -5.44
C VAL A 337 -26.84 7.84 -4.11
N ASP A 338 -27.64 7.77 -3.04
CA ASP A 338 -27.26 8.31 -1.73
C ASP A 338 -26.44 7.33 -0.88
N SER A 339 -26.42 6.05 -1.24
CA SER A 339 -25.72 5.04 -0.44
C SER A 339 -25.32 3.81 -1.25
N LEU A 340 -24.35 3.05 -0.72
CA LEU A 340 -23.96 1.76 -1.28
C LEU A 340 -25.14 0.77 -1.32
N SER A 341 -26.04 0.82 -0.33
CA SER A 341 -27.27 0.00 -0.35
C SER A 341 -28.21 0.41 -1.48
N GLY A 342 -28.37 1.72 -1.73
CA GLY A 342 -29.14 2.23 -2.86
C GLY A 342 -28.56 1.80 -4.20
N ALA A 343 -27.21 1.83 -4.34
CA ALA A 343 -26.54 1.34 -5.53
C ALA A 343 -26.80 -0.16 -5.76
N ALA A 344 -26.66 -0.96 -4.71
CA ALA A 344 -26.93 -2.39 -4.78
C ALA A 344 -28.37 -2.72 -5.19
N THR A 345 -29.34 -2.03 -4.58
CA THR A 345 -30.77 -2.21 -4.90
C THR A 345 -31.09 -1.81 -6.34
N GLN A 346 -30.52 -0.72 -6.84
CA GLN A 346 -30.68 -0.29 -8.22
C GLN A 346 -30.14 -1.33 -9.20
N ILE A 347 -28.89 -1.78 -8.98
CA ILE A 347 -28.21 -2.79 -9.81
C ILE A 347 -29.00 -4.11 -9.82
N HIS A 348 -29.53 -4.52 -8.66
CA HIS A 348 -30.36 -5.71 -8.55
C HIS A 348 -31.67 -5.60 -9.36
N ARG A 349 -32.35 -4.46 -9.22
CA ARG A 349 -33.61 -4.18 -9.97
C ARG A 349 -33.36 -4.19 -11.49
N ASP A 350 -32.17 -3.78 -11.93
CA ASP A 350 -31.79 -3.75 -13.34
C ASP A 350 -31.26 -5.12 -13.84
N GLY A 351 -31.43 -6.18 -13.03
CA GLY A 351 -31.23 -7.58 -13.42
C GLY A 351 -29.83 -8.16 -13.13
N PHE A 352 -28.96 -7.43 -12.46
CA PHE A 352 -27.64 -7.95 -12.12
C PHE A 352 -27.64 -8.60 -10.73
N THR A 353 -26.79 -9.63 -10.58
CA THR A 353 -26.58 -10.35 -9.30
C THR A 353 -25.21 -10.08 -8.68
N ARG A 354 -24.31 -9.44 -9.42
CA ARG A 354 -22.94 -9.13 -9.01
C ARG A 354 -22.57 -7.71 -9.43
N ALA A 355 -21.64 -7.11 -8.67
CA ALA A 355 -21.04 -5.82 -8.97
C ALA A 355 -19.63 -5.72 -8.38
N GLN A 356 -18.84 -4.77 -8.88
CA GLN A 356 -17.56 -4.40 -8.32
C GLN A 356 -17.65 -2.99 -7.73
N ALA A 357 -17.03 -2.75 -6.57
CA ALA A 357 -16.99 -1.44 -5.96
C ALA A 357 -15.54 -0.98 -5.72
N LEU A 358 -15.18 0.17 -6.28
CA LEU A 358 -13.96 0.88 -5.96
C LEU A 358 -14.27 1.90 -4.86
N THR A 359 -13.62 1.76 -3.71
CA THR A 359 -13.99 2.48 -2.50
C THR A 359 -12.80 3.20 -1.88
N SER A 360 -12.99 4.46 -1.47
CA SER A 360 -12.03 5.15 -0.60
C SER A 360 -11.90 4.46 0.76
N TYR A 361 -10.91 4.82 1.56
CA TYR A 361 -10.58 4.09 2.80
C TYR A 361 -11.75 4.03 3.79
N THR A 362 -12.37 5.18 4.11
CA THR A 362 -13.50 5.19 5.05
C THR A 362 -14.73 4.50 4.49
N ALA A 363 -14.97 4.61 3.18
CA ALA A 363 -16.05 3.87 2.52
C ALA A 363 -15.85 2.36 2.61
N PHE A 364 -14.61 1.88 2.43
CA PHE A 364 -14.26 0.46 2.60
C PHE A 364 -14.51 -0.04 4.03
N ILE A 365 -14.05 0.74 5.03
CA ILE A 365 -14.25 0.41 6.44
C ILE A 365 -15.74 0.38 6.80
N ASP A 366 -16.51 1.42 6.41
CA ASP A 366 -17.94 1.49 6.65
C ASP A 366 -18.68 0.27 6.07
N ALA A 367 -18.35 -0.12 4.83
CA ALA A 367 -18.96 -1.27 4.17
C ALA A 367 -18.60 -2.60 4.88
N THR A 368 -17.33 -2.79 5.25
CA THR A 368 -16.86 -4.04 5.86
C THR A 368 -17.24 -4.19 7.33
N THR A 369 -17.40 -3.08 8.07
CA THR A 369 -17.81 -3.10 9.48
C THR A 369 -19.29 -3.44 9.64
N ARG A 370 -20.15 -2.98 8.73
CA ARG A 370 -21.59 -3.33 8.73
C ARG A 370 -21.81 -4.84 8.56
N VAL A 371 -20.92 -5.54 7.88
CA VAL A 371 -20.98 -7.01 7.74
C VAL A 371 -20.68 -7.73 9.05
N LYS A 372 -19.73 -7.23 9.84
CA LYS A 372 -19.33 -7.84 11.12
C LYS A 372 -20.33 -7.62 12.24
N GLY A 373 -21.14 -6.54 12.18
CA GLY A 373 -22.16 -6.22 13.18
C GLY A 373 -23.51 -6.94 13.00
N LYS A 374 -23.66 -7.73 11.92
CA LYS A 374 -24.87 -8.54 11.63
C LYS A 374 -24.67 -10.05 11.80
N ARG A 375 -23.55 -10.49 12.41
CA ARG A 375 -23.31 -11.90 12.78
C ARG A 375 -23.43 -12.10 14.29
#